data_247a33533b3385cf9b6874530a4f9496
#
_entry.id   247a33533b3385cf9b6874530a4f9496
#
_cell.length_a   1.000
_cell.length_b   1.000
_cell.length_c   1.000
_cell.angle_alpha   90.00
_cell.angle_beta   90.00
_cell.angle_gamma   90.00
#
_symmetry.space_group_name_H-M   'P 1'
#
loop_
_entity.id
_entity.type
_entity.pdbx_description
1 polymer ?
#
loop_
_entity_poly.entity_id
_entity_poly.type
_entity_poly.pdbx_seq_one_letter_code
_entity_poly.pdbx_strand_id
1 'polypeptide(L)'
;VIVAPEWHGQVPAGLKNFFLLFSRFELGHKPALIVTVSSADGGAYPVAELRMSSYKNNRLCYIPEHVIVRNVEKVLNGNSEENDSSADAYFRERISWALGILAGYASALKPMRDSLQVHHDKFGNGM
;
A
#
# COMPACT_ATOMS: atom_id res chain seq x y z
N VAL A 1 4.61 -1.49 -3.14
CA VAL A 1 3.13 -1.41 -3.29
C VAL A 1 2.50 -2.54 -2.50
N ILE A 2 1.45 -2.23 -1.75
CA ILE A 2 0.65 -3.20 -1.00
C ILE A 2 -0.72 -3.26 -1.65
N VAL A 3 -1.06 -4.41 -2.22
CA VAL A 3 -2.38 -4.65 -2.83
C VAL A 3 -3.20 -5.54 -1.91
N ALA A 4 -4.36 -5.05 -1.49
CA ALA A 4 -5.22 -5.73 -0.52
C ALA A 4 -6.68 -5.76 -1.01
N PRO A 5 -7.24 -6.92 -1.33
CA PRO A 5 -8.68 -7.02 -1.53
C PRO A 5 -9.41 -6.82 -0.20
N GLU A 6 -10.60 -6.23 -0.26
CA GLU A 6 -11.46 -6.14 0.90
C GLU A 6 -12.30 -7.41 1.05
N TRP A 7 -12.11 -8.15 2.13
CA TRP A 7 -12.90 -9.32 2.47
C TRP A 7 -13.67 -9.06 3.77
N HIS A 8 -14.98 -8.97 3.66
CA HIS A 8 -15.85 -8.64 4.80
C HIS A 8 -15.40 -7.38 5.57
N GLY A 9 -14.96 -6.35 4.84
CA GLY A 9 -14.45 -5.12 5.45
C GLY A 9 -13.06 -5.22 6.08
N GLN A 10 -12.29 -6.26 5.79
CA GLN A 10 -11.00 -6.52 6.45
C GLN A 10 -9.87 -6.71 5.44
N VAL A 11 -8.66 -6.45 5.93
CA VAL A 11 -7.42 -6.87 5.27
C VAL A 11 -7.28 -8.39 5.37
N PRO A 12 -6.96 -9.10 4.27
CA PRO A 12 -6.78 -10.56 4.29
C PRO A 12 -5.75 -11.02 5.31
N ALA A 13 -6.03 -12.16 5.96
CA ALA A 13 -5.16 -12.74 6.99
C ALA A 13 -3.73 -13.01 6.50
N GLY A 14 -3.56 -13.41 5.23
CA GLY A 14 -2.23 -13.60 4.64
C GLY A 14 -1.38 -12.33 4.62
N LEU A 15 -1.97 -11.16 4.33
CA LEU A 15 -1.27 -9.89 4.39
C LEU A 15 -0.97 -9.47 5.83
N LYS A 16 -1.88 -9.71 6.77
CA LYS A 16 -1.60 -9.48 8.20
C LYS A 16 -0.43 -10.35 8.68
N ASN A 17 -0.41 -11.62 8.29
CA ASN A 17 0.69 -12.51 8.60
C ASN A 17 2.03 -12.05 8.01
N PHE A 18 2.03 -11.51 6.78
CA PHE A 18 3.21 -10.89 6.19
C PHE A 18 3.81 -9.80 7.10
N PHE A 19 2.98 -8.89 7.63
CA PHE A 19 3.46 -7.84 8.54
C PHE A 19 3.94 -8.35 9.90
N LEU A 20 3.52 -9.54 10.31
CA LEU A 20 4.04 -10.18 11.52
C LEU A 20 5.39 -10.88 11.29
N LEU A 21 5.63 -11.36 10.07
CA LEU A 21 6.87 -12.07 9.72
C LEU A 21 8.02 -11.13 9.35
N PHE A 22 7.72 -9.99 8.73
CA PHE A 22 8.73 -9.03 8.28
C PHE A 22 8.87 -7.86 9.26
N SER A 23 10.10 -7.61 9.64
CA SER A 23 10.45 -6.64 10.68
C SER A 23 10.92 -5.29 10.11
N ARG A 24 11.38 -4.43 11.02
CA ARG A 24 12.04 -3.17 10.67
C ARG A 24 13.32 -3.33 9.84
N PHE A 25 13.95 -4.49 9.89
CA PHE A 25 15.16 -4.75 9.10
C PHE A 25 14.83 -4.89 7.61
N GLU A 26 13.70 -5.48 7.29
CA GLU A 26 13.23 -5.64 5.91
C GLU A 26 12.40 -4.45 5.41
N LEU A 27 11.52 -3.90 6.26
CA LEU A 27 10.53 -2.92 5.85
C LEU A 27 10.81 -1.49 6.34
N GLY A 28 11.70 -1.33 7.32
CA GLY A 28 11.91 -0.08 8.02
C GLY A 28 12.18 1.12 7.12
N HIS A 29 11.38 2.15 7.30
CA HIS A 29 11.47 3.43 6.58
C HIS A 29 11.40 3.33 5.05
N LYS A 30 10.91 2.20 4.52
CA LYS A 30 10.57 2.07 3.10
C LYS A 30 9.20 2.67 2.83
N PRO A 31 9.05 3.49 1.80
CA PRO A 31 7.73 4.04 1.45
C PRO A 31 6.83 2.96 0.87
N ALA A 32 5.55 3.03 1.17
CA ALA A 32 4.56 2.10 0.65
C ALA A 32 3.29 2.82 0.19
N LEU A 33 2.82 2.44 -1.01
CA LEU A 33 1.53 2.82 -1.56
C LEU A 33 0.50 1.72 -1.23
N ILE A 34 -0.62 2.09 -0.66
CA ILE A 34 -1.76 1.20 -0.44
C ILE A 34 -2.64 1.21 -1.69
N VAL A 35 -2.93 0.04 -2.21
CA VAL A 35 -3.92 -0.19 -3.26
C VAL A 35 -4.92 -1.19 -2.71
N THR A 36 -6.17 -0.80 -2.55
CA THR A 36 -7.23 -1.71 -2.13
C THR A 36 -8.15 -2.05 -3.29
N VAL A 37 -8.73 -3.23 -3.24
CA VAL A 37 -9.56 -3.77 -4.33
C VAL A 37 -10.89 -4.22 -3.78
N SER A 38 -11.98 -3.85 -4.45
CA SER A 38 -13.33 -4.30 -4.14
C SER A 38 -14.09 -4.70 -5.41
N SER A 39 -14.89 -5.75 -5.31
CA SER A 39 -15.80 -6.16 -6.39
C SER A 39 -16.97 -5.19 -6.58
N ALA A 40 -17.30 -4.39 -5.58
CA ALA A 40 -18.32 -3.35 -5.61
C ALA A 40 -17.73 -2.01 -5.12
N ASP A 41 -18.49 -1.24 -4.33
CA ASP A 41 -18.15 0.13 -3.91
C ASP A 41 -17.32 0.21 -2.61
N GLY A 42 -16.84 -0.91 -2.08
CA GLY A 42 -16.01 -0.99 -0.89
C GLY A 42 -14.57 -0.52 -1.08
N GLY A 43 -13.66 -1.07 -0.29
CA GLY A 43 -12.20 -0.84 -0.38
C GLY A 43 -11.65 0.20 0.59
N ALA A 44 -12.50 0.95 1.28
CA ALA A 44 -12.05 1.98 2.23
C ALA A 44 -11.60 1.40 3.58
N TYR A 45 -12.24 0.34 4.06
CA TYR A 45 -11.90 -0.27 5.34
C TYR A 45 -10.47 -0.81 5.41
N PRO A 46 -9.96 -1.55 4.39
CA PRO A 46 -8.56 -1.97 4.39
C PRO A 46 -7.56 -0.82 4.37
N VAL A 47 -7.87 0.31 3.73
CA VAL A 47 -7.02 1.51 3.82
C VAL A 47 -6.91 2.00 5.26
N ALA A 48 -8.05 2.12 5.95
CA ALA A 48 -8.09 2.57 7.34
C ALA A 48 -7.35 1.58 8.25
N GLU A 49 -7.61 0.28 8.10
CA GLU A 49 -6.98 -0.76 8.90
C GLU A 49 -5.46 -0.76 8.75
N LEU A 50 -4.94 -0.69 7.51
CA LEU A 50 -3.50 -0.66 7.26
C LEU A 50 -2.84 0.60 7.85
N ARG A 51 -3.47 1.76 7.73
CA ARG A 51 -2.95 3.02 8.28
C ARG A 51 -2.99 3.07 9.80
N MET A 52 -3.92 2.34 10.42
CA MET A 52 -4.08 2.33 11.87
C MET A 52 -3.09 1.41 12.58
N SER A 53 -2.70 0.27 11.98
CA SER A 53 -2.09 -0.81 12.74
C SER A 53 -0.83 -1.46 12.16
N SER A 54 -0.60 -1.43 10.87
CA SER A 54 0.36 -2.34 10.21
C SER A 54 1.81 -1.84 10.14
N TYR A 55 2.13 -0.66 10.67
CA TYR A 55 3.44 -0.03 10.47
C TYR A 55 4.27 0.16 11.77
N LYS A 56 3.68 -0.02 12.94
CA LYS A 56 4.27 0.40 14.20
C LYS A 56 5.69 -0.16 14.45
N ASN A 57 5.86 -1.47 14.41
CA ASN A 57 7.14 -2.10 14.73
C ASN A 57 8.00 -2.37 13.50
N ASN A 58 7.39 -2.66 12.36
CA ASN A 58 8.13 -2.83 11.11
C ASN A 58 8.57 -1.50 10.47
N ARG A 59 8.04 -0.36 10.97
CA ARG A 59 8.40 1.01 10.56
C ARG A 59 8.21 1.31 9.07
N LEU A 60 7.27 0.66 8.43
CA LEU A 60 6.88 0.95 7.06
C LEU A 60 6.31 2.36 6.96
N CYS A 61 6.70 3.13 5.93
CA CYS A 61 6.22 4.50 5.71
C CYS A 61 5.12 4.53 4.67
N TYR A 62 3.85 4.48 5.07
CA TYR A 62 2.76 4.71 4.12
C TYR A 62 2.79 6.14 3.60
N ILE A 63 2.86 6.30 2.28
CA ILE A 63 2.70 7.62 1.66
C ILE A 63 1.26 8.10 1.81
N PRO A 64 0.99 9.43 1.74
CA PRO A 64 -0.38 9.97 1.84
C PRO A 64 -1.32 9.41 0.79
N GLU A 65 -0.81 9.16 -0.41
CA GLU A 65 -1.59 8.61 -1.52
C GLU A 65 -2.00 7.16 -1.28
N HIS A 66 -3.19 6.84 -1.77
CA HIS A 66 -3.69 5.47 -1.89
C HIS A 66 -4.63 5.37 -3.07
N VAL A 67 -4.88 4.16 -3.53
CA VAL A 67 -5.84 3.87 -4.60
C VAL A 67 -6.86 2.86 -4.10
N ILE A 68 -8.14 3.13 -4.34
CA ILE A 68 -9.23 2.19 -4.06
C ILE A 68 -9.82 1.78 -5.40
N VAL A 69 -9.49 0.59 -5.88
CA VAL A 69 -10.04 0.04 -7.12
C VAL A 69 -11.40 -0.59 -6.83
N ARG A 70 -12.45 0.06 -7.25
CA ARG A 70 -13.83 -0.39 -7.12
C ARG A 70 -14.33 -1.03 -8.40
N ASN A 71 -15.36 -1.88 -8.28
CA ASN A 71 -15.94 -2.59 -9.41
C ASN A 71 -14.86 -3.28 -10.27
N VAL A 72 -13.91 -3.96 -9.61
CA VAL A 72 -12.66 -4.44 -10.21
C VAL A 72 -12.86 -5.35 -11.43
N GLU A 73 -13.98 -6.05 -11.50
CA GLU A 73 -14.32 -6.91 -12.65
C GLU A 73 -14.57 -6.11 -13.95
N LYS A 74 -14.80 -4.79 -13.83
CA LYS A 74 -15.07 -3.89 -14.97
C LYS A 74 -13.96 -2.91 -15.27
N VAL A 75 -12.78 -3.08 -14.66
CA VAL A 75 -11.64 -2.20 -14.88
C VAL A 75 -10.33 -2.98 -14.80
N LEU A 76 -9.30 -2.48 -15.45
CA LEU A 76 -7.94 -3.02 -15.45
C LEU A 76 -7.81 -4.44 -16.02
N ASN A 77 -8.82 -4.96 -16.71
CA ASN A 77 -8.72 -6.22 -17.44
C ASN A 77 -7.77 -6.09 -18.64
N GLY A 78 -7.17 -7.20 -19.03
CA GLY A 78 -6.29 -7.25 -20.20
C GLY A 78 -7.04 -7.07 -21.52
N ASN A 79 -8.30 -7.55 -21.60
CA ASN A 79 -9.20 -7.29 -22.69
C ASN A 79 -9.97 -5.98 -22.43
N SER A 80 -9.77 -4.97 -23.25
CA SER A 80 -10.40 -3.66 -23.08
C SER A 80 -11.93 -3.68 -23.23
N GLU A 81 -12.48 -4.66 -23.94
CA GLU A 81 -13.94 -4.81 -24.12
C GLU A 81 -14.65 -5.20 -22.81
N GLU A 82 -13.93 -5.75 -21.85
CA GLU A 82 -14.46 -6.11 -20.53
C GLU A 82 -14.49 -4.93 -19.55
N ASN A 83 -13.88 -3.81 -19.94
CA ASN A 83 -13.73 -2.65 -19.08
C ASN A 83 -14.79 -1.57 -19.36
N ASP A 84 -15.27 -0.91 -18.31
CA ASP A 84 -15.87 0.41 -18.46
C ASP A 84 -14.77 1.40 -18.87
N SER A 85 -14.86 1.95 -20.07
CA SER A 85 -13.78 2.72 -20.69
C SER A 85 -13.39 3.97 -19.88
N SER A 86 -14.35 4.63 -19.26
CA SER A 86 -14.10 5.86 -18.49
C SER A 86 -13.48 5.56 -17.14
N ALA A 87 -14.00 4.56 -16.43
CA ALA A 87 -13.47 4.13 -15.14
C ALA A 87 -12.08 3.50 -15.30
N ASP A 88 -11.86 2.68 -16.35
CA ASP A 88 -10.58 2.07 -16.63
C ASP A 88 -9.50 3.13 -16.93
N ALA A 89 -9.80 4.10 -17.76
CA ALA A 89 -8.88 5.20 -18.05
C ALA A 89 -8.53 5.98 -16.79
N TYR A 90 -9.51 6.31 -15.94
CA TYR A 90 -9.28 6.97 -14.67
C TYR A 90 -8.36 6.16 -13.75
N PHE A 91 -8.60 4.86 -13.56
CA PHE A 91 -7.76 4.06 -12.68
C PHE A 91 -6.34 3.89 -13.20
N ARG A 92 -6.14 3.72 -14.52
CA ARG A 92 -4.81 3.64 -15.11
C ARG A 92 -4.01 4.93 -14.89
N GLU A 93 -4.63 6.08 -15.13
CA GLU A 93 -4.01 7.38 -14.90
C GLU A 93 -3.71 7.59 -13.40
N ARG A 94 -4.68 7.33 -12.53
CA ARG A 94 -4.54 7.49 -11.07
C ARG A 94 -3.44 6.59 -10.50
N ILE A 95 -3.36 5.34 -10.93
CA ILE A 95 -2.32 4.39 -10.48
C ILE A 95 -0.94 4.85 -10.98
N SER A 96 -0.83 5.23 -12.25
CA SER A 96 0.42 5.72 -12.83
C SER A 96 0.95 6.93 -12.07
N TRP A 97 0.08 7.90 -11.79
CA TRP A 97 0.44 9.09 -11.01
C TRP A 97 0.88 8.72 -9.57
N ALA A 98 0.13 7.87 -8.88
CA ALA A 98 0.46 7.45 -7.52
C ALA A 98 1.78 6.67 -7.44
N LEU A 99 2.10 5.86 -8.46
CA LEU A 99 3.39 5.18 -8.58
C LEU A 99 4.54 6.17 -8.80
N GLY A 100 4.32 7.24 -9.57
CA GLY A 100 5.29 8.33 -9.72
C GLY A 100 5.60 9.01 -8.39
N ILE A 101 4.57 9.29 -7.58
CA ILE A 101 4.73 9.85 -6.23
C ILE A 101 5.49 8.87 -5.33
N LEU A 102 5.14 7.58 -5.36
CA LEU A 102 5.86 6.56 -4.59
C LEU A 102 7.35 6.50 -4.97
N ALA A 103 7.68 6.59 -6.25
CA ALA A 103 9.06 6.61 -6.72
C ALA A 103 9.83 7.84 -6.19
N GLY A 104 9.18 9.00 -6.14
CA GLY A 104 9.73 10.20 -5.51
C GLY A 104 10.07 9.99 -4.04
N TYR A 105 9.11 9.44 -3.26
CA TYR A 105 9.35 9.08 -1.86
C TYR A 105 10.47 8.04 -1.72
N ALA A 106 10.54 7.04 -2.61
CA ALA A 106 11.57 6.02 -2.56
C ALA A 106 12.97 6.61 -2.77
N SER A 107 13.10 7.52 -3.71
CA SER A 107 14.35 8.24 -3.98
C SER A 107 14.76 9.13 -2.81
N ALA A 108 13.81 9.85 -2.21
CA ALA A 108 14.08 10.73 -1.08
C ALA A 108 14.44 9.96 0.21
N LEU A 109 13.74 8.87 0.50
CA LEU A 109 13.94 8.10 1.73
C LEU A 109 15.13 7.13 1.65
N LYS A 110 15.64 6.81 0.46
CA LYS A 110 16.79 5.90 0.33
C LYS A 110 18.05 6.48 0.96
N PRO A 111 18.51 7.71 0.64
CA PRO A 111 19.68 8.31 1.30
C PRO A 111 19.50 8.44 2.82
N MET A 112 18.29 8.75 3.27
CA MET A 112 17.97 8.79 4.69
C MET A 112 18.24 7.44 5.36
N ARG A 113 17.73 6.33 4.80
CA ARG A 113 18.00 4.99 5.34
C ARG A 113 19.46 4.62 5.32
N ASP A 114 20.18 4.97 4.25
CA ASP A 114 21.61 4.67 4.08
C ASP A 114 22.49 5.48 5.05
N SER A 115 22.06 6.70 5.40
CA SER A 115 22.82 7.62 6.27
C SER A 115 22.47 7.51 7.75
N LEU A 116 21.26 7.10 8.10
CA LEU A 116 20.84 6.94 9.47
C LEU A 116 21.52 5.70 10.07
N GLN A 117 22.33 5.93 11.08
CA GLN A 117 22.62 4.92 12.07
C GLN A 117 21.31 4.65 12.83
N VAL A 118 20.44 3.86 12.21
CA VAL A 118 19.18 3.48 12.83
C VAL A 118 19.53 2.53 13.96
N HIS A 119 19.63 3.06 15.19
CA HIS A 119 19.88 2.26 16.39
C HIS A 119 18.65 1.38 16.70
N HIS A 120 18.40 0.41 15.82
CA HIS A 120 17.31 -0.54 16.00
C HIS A 120 17.39 -1.31 17.31
N ASP A 121 18.60 -1.51 17.82
CA ASP A 121 18.85 -2.23 19.07
C ASP A 121 18.41 -1.40 20.29
N LYS A 122 18.69 -0.10 20.26
CA LYS A 122 18.33 0.81 21.35
C LYS A 122 16.84 1.09 21.46
N PHE A 123 16.15 1.20 20.31
CA PHE A 123 14.73 1.49 20.21
C PHE A 123 14.03 0.41 19.38
N GLY A 124 14.06 -0.83 19.86
CA GLY A 124 13.56 -2.00 19.16
C GLY A 124 12.05 -1.99 18.93
N ASN A 125 11.29 -1.42 19.85
CA ASN A 125 9.83 -1.35 19.76
C ASN A 125 9.38 0.07 19.43
N GLY A 126 8.36 0.19 18.56
CA GLY A 126 7.65 1.43 18.35
C GLY A 126 6.81 1.80 19.59
N MET A 127 6.53 3.09 19.75
CA MET A 127 5.66 3.59 20.82
C MET A 127 4.19 3.43 20.47
#